data_234f1a6a0f1ee8fc2410ce8d8b07432c
#
_entry.id   234f1a6a0f1ee8fc2410ce8d8b07432c
#
_cell.length_a   1.000
_cell.length_b   1.000
_cell.length_c   1.000
_cell.angle_alpha   90.00
_cell.angle_beta   90.00
_cell.angle_gamma   90.00
#
_symmetry.space_group_name_H-M   'P 1'
#
loop_
_entity.id
_entity.type
_entity.pdbx_description
1 polymer ?
#
loop_
_entity_poly.entity_id
_entity_poly.type
_entity_poly.pdbx_seq_one_letter_code
_entity_poly.pdbx_strand_id
1 'polypeptide(L)'
;QAEDGIRDYKVTGVQTCALPIYYQQSGATILSSAPDVYESSDLIVKVKEPLPEEFKFLSPDKTLFTYLHLAGNKSQAVELMKTGVTGIAYETVTSADGSLPLLAPMSKIAGQISVVVGQYFLLKPNGGIGTILGSVENIERRVVTVIGAGVAGTEAIKKAIANDAHLKILDLSQKRLDELKEQFGSNNIDYILSDSSSISSALEAADLVIGSVYVLGKEAPKVITKEMIKKMKPGSVLVDISIDQGGCIETSKPTTHDAPVFNKYGVVHYCVTNMPGAVPLTATLALNNATVPYVKALATQGVDEALKNDKHLFNGLNIKNGEVVNPAVKEALES
;
A
#
# COMPACT_ATOMS: atom_id res chain seq x y z
N GLN A 1 -12.59 -3.04 18.09
CA GLN A 1 -12.44 -2.42 16.74
C GLN A 1 -13.79 -2.09 16.10
N ALA A 2 -14.80 -2.94 16.24
CA ALA A 2 -16.16 -2.61 15.80
C ALA A 2 -16.72 -1.39 16.53
N GLU A 3 -16.43 -1.24 17.81
CA GLU A 3 -16.82 -0.05 18.58
C GLU A 3 -16.05 1.20 18.16
N ASP A 4 -14.76 1.09 17.89
CA ASP A 4 -13.97 2.23 17.41
C ASP A 4 -14.33 2.62 15.97
N GLY A 5 -14.63 1.65 15.11
CA GLY A 5 -15.16 1.90 13.77
C GLY A 5 -16.58 2.49 13.77
N ILE A 6 -17.39 2.17 14.77
CA ILE A 6 -18.73 2.75 14.96
C ILE A 6 -18.64 4.16 15.55
N ARG A 7 -17.64 4.44 16.38
CA ARG A 7 -17.41 5.77 16.95
C ARG A 7 -16.72 6.72 15.99
N ASP A 8 -15.99 6.20 15.02
CA ASP A 8 -15.39 7.02 13.97
C ASP A 8 -16.37 7.27 12.82
N TYR A 9 -17.28 8.20 13.08
CA TYR A 9 -18.24 8.70 12.09
C TYR A 9 -17.59 9.37 10.87
N LYS A 10 -16.26 9.48 10.83
CA LYS A 10 -15.50 9.92 9.65
C LYS A 10 -15.36 8.81 8.61
N VAL A 11 -15.68 7.57 8.95
CA VAL A 11 -15.61 6.40 8.04
C VAL A 11 -17.03 5.96 7.61
N THR A 12 -17.85 6.92 7.23
CA THR A 12 -19.27 6.69 6.92
C THR A 12 -19.53 5.67 5.82
N GLY A 13 -18.72 5.65 4.77
CA GLY A 13 -18.88 4.70 3.65
C GLY A 13 -18.68 3.24 4.06
N VAL A 14 -17.67 2.96 4.88
CA VAL A 14 -17.41 1.60 5.42
C VAL A 14 -18.50 1.19 6.39
N GLN A 15 -18.94 2.11 7.26
CA GLN A 15 -20.05 1.85 8.19
C GLN A 15 -21.33 1.44 7.46
N THR A 16 -21.64 2.08 6.34
CA THR A 16 -22.82 1.76 5.54
C THR A 16 -22.74 0.36 4.92
N CYS A 17 -21.56 -0.07 4.48
CA CYS A 17 -21.34 -1.41 3.92
C CYS A 17 -21.17 -2.50 4.97
N ALA A 18 -20.84 -2.15 6.21
CA ALA A 18 -20.44 -3.06 7.28
C ALA A 18 -21.39 -3.05 8.49
N LEU A 19 -22.62 -2.56 8.35
CA LEU A 19 -23.59 -2.61 9.45
C LEU A 19 -23.83 -4.06 9.90
N PRO A 20 -23.81 -4.36 11.20
CA PRO A 20 -23.98 -5.70 11.75
C PRO A 20 -25.22 -6.42 11.22
N ILE A 21 -26.29 -5.70 10.94
CA ILE A 21 -27.55 -6.24 10.41
C ILE A 21 -27.35 -6.95 9.05
N TYR A 22 -26.49 -6.46 8.16
CA TYR A 22 -26.24 -7.09 6.86
C TYR A 22 -25.46 -8.39 6.99
N TYR A 23 -24.53 -8.48 7.94
CA TYR A 23 -23.83 -9.72 8.25
C TYR A 23 -24.79 -10.77 8.82
N GLN A 24 -25.67 -10.36 9.76
CA GLN A 24 -26.70 -11.24 10.32
C GLN A 24 -27.69 -11.74 9.26
N GLN A 25 -28.14 -10.86 8.36
CA GLN A 25 -29.00 -11.23 7.23
C GLN A 25 -28.32 -12.22 6.27
N SER A 26 -27.00 -12.19 6.20
CA SER A 26 -26.18 -13.13 5.41
C SER A 26 -25.84 -14.42 6.18
N GLY A 27 -26.38 -14.62 7.39
CA GLY A 27 -26.17 -15.81 8.20
C GLY A 27 -24.96 -15.77 9.13
N ALA A 28 -24.28 -14.60 9.27
CA ALA A 28 -23.18 -14.47 10.20
C ALA A 28 -23.67 -14.24 11.64
N THR A 29 -22.97 -14.78 12.61
CA THR A 29 -23.17 -14.50 14.04
C THR A 29 -22.35 -13.28 14.43
N ILE A 30 -23.00 -12.27 15.00
CA ILE A 30 -22.30 -11.09 15.54
C ILE A 30 -22.03 -11.34 17.03
N LEU A 31 -20.75 -11.32 17.38
CA LEU A 31 -20.28 -11.45 18.76
C LEU A 31 -20.03 -10.08 19.39
N SER A 32 -20.08 -10.02 20.72
CA SER A 32 -20.06 -8.77 21.45
C SER A 32 -18.65 -8.16 21.61
N SER A 33 -17.62 -8.99 21.48
CA SER A 33 -16.24 -8.56 21.71
C SER A 33 -15.22 -9.28 20.82
N ALA A 34 -14.04 -8.68 20.63
CA ALA A 34 -12.96 -9.34 19.93
C ALA A 34 -12.50 -10.65 20.61
N PRO A 35 -12.35 -10.75 21.93
CA PRO A 35 -12.07 -12.01 22.61
C PRO A 35 -13.02 -13.15 22.19
N ASP A 36 -14.34 -12.90 22.19
CA ASP A 36 -15.32 -13.90 21.83
C ASP A 36 -15.13 -14.41 20.39
N VAL A 37 -14.75 -13.52 19.45
CA VAL A 37 -14.45 -13.87 18.05
C VAL A 37 -13.22 -14.78 17.99
N TYR A 38 -12.13 -14.39 18.67
CA TYR A 38 -10.89 -15.17 18.68
C TYR A 38 -11.09 -16.55 19.34
N GLU A 39 -11.83 -16.61 20.44
CA GLU A 39 -12.09 -17.86 21.17
C GLU A 39 -12.93 -18.85 20.34
N SER A 40 -13.93 -18.36 19.61
CA SER A 40 -14.86 -19.18 18.84
C SER A 40 -14.42 -19.53 17.42
N SER A 41 -13.22 -19.09 16.98
CA SER A 41 -12.79 -19.22 15.59
C SER A 41 -11.39 -19.82 15.46
N ASP A 42 -11.21 -20.74 14.52
CA ASP A 42 -9.90 -21.33 14.17
C ASP A 42 -9.19 -20.53 13.09
N LEU A 43 -9.96 -19.93 12.16
CA LEU A 43 -9.48 -19.07 11.07
C LEU A 43 -9.91 -17.63 11.31
N ILE A 44 -8.94 -16.77 11.61
CA ILE A 44 -9.13 -15.34 11.80
C ILE A 44 -8.77 -14.59 10.52
N VAL A 45 -9.74 -13.90 9.93
CA VAL A 45 -9.56 -13.09 8.72
C VAL A 45 -9.64 -11.61 9.11
N LYS A 46 -8.59 -10.86 8.81
CA LYS A 46 -8.51 -9.41 9.09
C LYS A 46 -8.01 -8.67 7.85
N VAL A 47 -8.00 -7.35 7.91
CA VAL A 47 -7.32 -6.51 6.91
C VAL A 47 -5.91 -6.16 7.38
N LYS A 48 -5.79 -5.58 8.58
CA LYS A 48 -4.52 -5.15 9.16
C LYS A 48 -3.97 -6.20 10.14
N GLU A 49 -2.69 -6.10 10.39
CA GLU A 49 -1.98 -6.87 11.41
C GLU A 49 -2.70 -6.82 12.77
N PRO A 50 -2.49 -7.83 13.63
CA PRO A 50 -3.04 -7.81 14.97
C PRO A 50 -2.52 -6.64 15.80
N LEU A 51 -3.39 -6.04 16.60
CA LEU A 51 -3.02 -5.05 17.58
C LEU A 51 -2.28 -5.72 18.77
N PRO A 52 -1.46 -4.98 19.53
CA PRO A 52 -0.72 -5.54 20.67
C PRO A 52 -1.61 -6.27 21.67
N GLU A 53 -2.81 -5.79 21.92
CA GLU A 53 -3.79 -6.41 22.82
C GLU A 53 -4.44 -7.67 22.26
N GLU A 54 -4.34 -7.93 20.95
CA GLU A 54 -4.90 -9.12 20.30
C GLU A 54 -3.95 -10.32 20.36
N PHE A 55 -2.63 -10.11 20.54
CA PHE A 55 -1.65 -11.22 20.58
C PHE A 55 -1.99 -12.28 21.63
N LYS A 56 -2.53 -11.88 22.79
CA LYS A 56 -2.93 -12.79 23.87
C LYS A 56 -4.05 -13.77 23.51
N PHE A 57 -4.76 -13.52 22.39
CA PHE A 57 -5.83 -14.40 21.88
C PHE A 57 -5.34 -15.35 20.77
N LEU A 58 -4.10 -15.20 20.33
CA LEU A 58 -3.49 -16.04 19.32
C LEU A 58 -2.82 -17.25 19.98
N SER A 59 -2.91 -18.40 19.35
CA SER A 59 -2.38 -19.68 19.83
C SER A 59 -2.04 -20.62 18.66
N PRO A 60 -1.32 -21.73 18.88
CA PRO A 60 -0.87 -22.62 17.81
C PRO A 60 -2.01 -23.27 17.00
N ASP A 61 -3.19 -23.39 17.58
CA ASP A 61 -4.41 -23.94 16.96
C ASP A 61 -5.12 -22.96 16.02
N LYS A 62 -4.70 -21.68 16.02
CA LYS A 62 -5.32 -20.64 15.21
C LYS A 62 -4.53 -20.32 13.96
N THR A 63 -5.26 -19.93 12.92
CA THR A 63 -4.70 -19.40 11.68
C THR A 63 -5.13 -17.95 11.50
N LEU A 64 -4.16 -17.10 11.22
CA LEU A 64 -4.37 -15.68 10.92
C LEU A 64 -4.12 -15.42 9.43
N PHE A 65 -5.14 -14.93 8.71
CA PHE A 65 -5.07 -14.57 7.30
C PHE A 65 -5.32 -13.07 7.13
N THR A 66 -4.28 -12.29 6.89
CA THR A 66 -4.31 -10.81 6.91
C THR A 66 -3.04 -10.23 6.28
N TYR A 67 -2.93 -8.91 6.11
CA TYR A 67 -1.61 -8.26 5.94
C TYR A 67 -0.81 -8.38 7.24
N LEU A 68 0.46 -8.75 7.15
CA LEU A 68 1.35 -8.90 8.30
C LEU A 68 2.53 -7.92 8.31
N HIS A 69 3.06 -7.57 7.14
CA HIS A 69 4.17 -6.62 6.95
C HIS A 69 5.40 -6.92 7.85
N LEU A 70 5.71 -8.19 8.09
CA LEU A 70 6.71 -8.63 9.07
C LEU A 70 8.12 -8.14 8.75
N ALA A 71 8.48 -8.03 7.46
CA ALA A 71 9.79 -7.55 7.04
C ALA A 71 10.11 -6.12 7.53
N GLY A 72 9.07 -5.27 7.63
CA GLY A 72 9.18 -3.90 8.14
C GLY A 72 8.94 -3.76 9.65
N ASN A 73 8.59 -4.84 10.36
CA ASN A 73 8.22 -4.80 11.79
C ASN A 73 8.74 -6.01 12.56
N LYS A 74 10.04 -5.98 12.88
CA LYS A 74 10.73 -7.05 13.63
C LYS A 74 10.07 -7.35 14.99
N SER A 75 9.61 -6.32 15.70
CA SER A 75 8.98 -6.50 17.01
C SER A 75 7.69 -7.31 16.91
N GLN A 76 6.85 -7.01 15.92
CA GLN A 76 5.62 -7.75 15.67
C GLN A 76 5.91 -9.20 15.24
N ALA A 77 6.92 -9.42 14.41
CA ALA A 77 7.32 -10.77 14.00
C ALA A 77 7.69 -11.62 15.22
N VAL A 78 8.48 -11.06 16.15
CA VAL A 78 8.87 -11.74 17.39
C VAL A 78 7.65 -12.05 18.26
N GLU A 79 6.74 -11.12 18.43
CA GLU A 79 5.53 -11.36 19.24
C GLU A 79 4.61 -12.41 18.59
N LEU A 80 4.41 -12.39 17.26
CA LEU A 80 3.65 -13.43 16.57
C LEU A 80 4.30 -14.82 16.67
N MET A 81 5.63 -14.91 16.54
CA MET A 81 6.34 -16.18 16.76
C MET A 81 6.08 -16.78 18.15
N LYS A 82 6.06 -15.95 19.20
CA LYS A 82 5.78 -16.41 20.58
C LYS A 82 4.39 -17.02 20.74
N THR A 83 3.41 -16.60 19.95
CA THR A 83 2.05 -17.15 20.01
C THR A 83 1.92 -18.55 19.42
N GLY A 84 2.84 -18.91 18.52
CA GLY A 84 2.78 -20.16 17.76
C GLY A 84 1.71 -20.18 16.64
N VAL A 85 0.99 -19.07 16.42
CA VAL A 85 -0.08 -18.95 15.41
C VAL A 85 0.43 -19.29 14.00
N THR A 86 -0.42 -19.89 13.16
CA THR A 86 -0.15 -20.00 11.73
C THR A 86 -0.50 -18.66 11.05
N GLY A 87 0.51 -17.95 10.55
CA GLY A 87 0.35 -16.63 9.92
C GLY A 87 0.48 -16.69 8.39
N ILE A 88 -0.61 -16.41 7.68
CA ILE A 88 -0.65 -16.33 6.22
C ILE A 88 -0.83 -14.87 5.83
N ALA A 89 0.20 -14.30 5.18
CA ALA A 89 0.23 -12.89 4.82
C ALA A 89 -0.32 -12.64 3.41
N TYR A 90 -1.24 -11.70 3.28
CA TYR A 90 -1.81 -11.29 2.00
C TYR A 90 -0.74 -10.83 1.01
N GLU A 91 0.22 -10.03 1.48
CA GLU A 91 1.24 -9.40 0.66
C GLU A 91 2.29 -10.35 0.09
N THR A 92 2.32 -11.61 0.53
CA THR A 92 3.25 -12.61 0.01
C THR A 92 2.56 -13.73 -0.76
N VAL A 93 1.23 -13.77 -0.83
CA VAL A 93 0.49 -14.65 -1.74
C VAL A 93 0.82 -14.23 -3.18
N THR A 94 1.21 -15.20 -4.01
CA THR A 94 1.57 -14.95 -5.42
C THR A 94 0.50 -15.47 -6.38
N SER A 95 0.70 -15.25 -7.66
CA SER A 95 -0.02 -15.89 -8.77
C SER A 95 0.95 -16.49 -9.78
N ALA A 96 0.44 -17.19 -10.78
CA ALA A 96 1.27 -17.94 -11.74
C ALA A 96 2.19 -17.04 -12.57
N ASP A 97 1.83 -15.78 -12.77
CA ASP A 97 2.65 -14.77 -13.45
C ASP A 97 3.63 -14.04 -12.52
N GLY A 98 3.70 -14.45 -11.23
CA GLY A 98 4.54 -13.82 -10.22
C GLY A 98 3.96 -12.54 -9.62
N SER A 99 2.76 -12.13 -10.00
CA SER A 99 2.09 -10.98 -9.38
C SER A 99 1.61 -11.31 -7.95
N LEU A 100 1.23 -10.25 -7.22
CA LEU A 100 0.75 -10.32 -5.82
C LEU A 100 -0.74 -9.99 -5.79
N PRO A 101 -1.63 -10.97 -6.00
CA PRO A 101 -3.05 -10.72 -6.26
C PRO A 101 -3.80 -10.06 -5.10
N LEU A 102 -3.34 -10.26 -3.86
CA LEU A 102 -3.97 -9.67 -2.68
C LEU A 102 -3.39 -8.31 -2.32
N LEU A 103 -2.18 -7.98 -2.77
CA LEU A 103 -1.57 -6.66 -2.60
C LEU A 103 -1.96 -5.70 -3.73
N ALA A 104 -2.09 -6.20 -4.96
CA ALA A 104 -2.33 -5.40 -6.15
C ALA A 104 -3.55 -4.46 -6.06
N PRO A 105 -4.71 -4.83 -5.50
CA PRO A 105 -5.85 -3.92 -5.34
C PRO A 105 -5.50 -2.67 -4.53
N MET A 106 -4.81 -2.83 -3.41
CA MET A 106 -4.41 -1.71 -2.55
C MET A 106 -3.36 -0.83 -3.22
N SER A 107 -2.39 -1.44 -3.91
CA SER A 107 -1.40 -0.72 -4.71
C SER A 107 -2.04 0.12 -5.84
N LYS A 108 -3.03 -0.44 -6.52
CA LYS A 108 -3.77 0.29 -7.57
C LYS A 108 -4.51 1.50 -7.00
N ILE A 109 -5.17 1.34 -5.87
CA ILE A 109 -5.89 2.42 -5.19
C ILE A 109 -4.91 3.49 -4.72
N ALA A 110 -3.80 3.11 -4.08
CA ALA A 110 -2.78 4.04 -3.62
C ALA A 110 -2.18 4.86 -4.79
N GLY A 111 -1.91 4.21 -5.93
CA GLY A 111 -1.45 4.88 -7.14
C GLY A 111 -2.41 5.95 -7.64
N GLN A 112 -3.70 5.68 -7.68
CA GLN A 112 -4.70 6.67 -8.09
C GLN A 112 -4.85 7.80 -7.07
N ILE A 113 -4.89 7.48 -5.77
CA ILE A 113 -4.98 8.47 -4.69
C ILE A 113 -3.76 9.40 -4.70
N SER A 114 -2.56 8.90 -4.98
CA SER A 114 -1.33 9.70 -4.95
C SER A 114 -1.41 10.93 -5.84
N VAL A 115 -2.02 10.82 -7.02
CA VAL A 115 -2.23 11.96 -7.92
C VAL A 115 -3.34 12.88 -7.41
N VAL A 116 -4.42 12.34 -6.87
CA VAL A 116 -5.55 13.12 -6.33
C VAL A 116 -5.08 13.99 -5.16
N VAL A 117 -4.41 13.39 -4.17
CA VAL A 117 -3.89 14.14 -3.02
C VAL A 117 -2.74 15.07 -3.42
N GLY A 118 -1.87 14.62 -4.33
CA GLY A 118 -0.81 15.46 -4.88
C GLY A 118 -1.36 16.74 -5.50
N GLN A 119 -2.37 16.63 -6.36
CA GLN A 119 -3.02 17.77 -6.97
C GLN A 119 -3.74 18.66 -5.95
N TYR A 120 -4.38 18.08 -4.93
CA TYR A 120 -5.01 18.81 -3.85
C TYR A 120 -4.02 19.67 -3.06
N PHE A 121 -2.86 19.10 -2.74
CA PHE A 121 -1.81 19.81 -2.01
C PHE A 121 -0.96 20.75 -2.87
N LEU A 122 -1.06 20.70 -4.21
CA LEU A 122 -0.50 21.72 -5.09
C LEU A 122 -1.28 23.04 -5.04
N LEU A 123 -2.53 23.01 -4.55
CA LEU A 123 -3.34 24.22 -4.39
C LEU A 123 -2.74 25.15 -3.33
N LYS A 124 -2.77 26.48 -3.59
CA LYS A 124 -2.18 27.49 -2.71
C LYS A 124 -2.71 27.47 -1.28
N PRO A 125 -4.02 27.32 -1.03
CA PRO A 125 -4.57 27.22 0.34
C PRO A 125 -4.02 26.03 1.14
N ASN A 126 -3.54 24.98 0.46
CA ASN A 126 -3.04 23.76 1.09
C ASN A 126 -1.50 23.72 1.21
N GLY A 127 -0.83 24.87 1.01
CA GLY A 127 0.62 25.00 1.14
C GLY A 127 1.41 24.77 -0.15
N GLY A 128 0.74 24.42 -1.25
CA GLY A 128 1.36 24.15 -2.53
C GLY A 128 1.76 25.43 -3.31
N ILE A 129 2.34 25.19 -4.48
CA ILE A 129 2.80 26.26 -5.39
C ILE A 129 1.64 27.07 -5.98
N GLY A 130 0.40 26.56 -5.95
CA GLY A 130 -0.80 27.22 -6.47
C GLY A 130 -1.04 26.93 -7.95
N THR A 131 -1.05 25.66 -8.34
CA THR A 131 -1.21 25.21 -9.73
C THR A 131 -2.13 23.99 -9.83
N ILE A 132 -2.61 23.70 -11.04
CA ILE A 132 -3.25 22.45 -11.45
C ILE A 132 -2.31 21.68 -12.39
N LEU A 133 -2.58 20.41 -12.66
CA LEU A 133 -1.68 19.57 -13.47
C LEU A 133 -1.80 19.82 -14.96
N GLY A 134 -3.01 19.92 -15.47
CA GLY A 134 -3.27 20.06 -16.91
C GLY A 134 -3.04 21.46 -17.44
N SER A 135 -3.02 21.58 -18.76
CA SER A 135 -2.91 22.87 -19.46
C SER A 135 -4.21 23.68 -19.36
N VAL A 136 -4.09 25.00 -19.34
CA VAL A 136 -5.21 25.95 -19.47
C VAL A 136 -4.79 27.04 -20.43
N GLU A 137 -5.50 27.20 -21.52
CA GLU A 137 -5.17 28.16 -22.58
C GLU A 137 -3.70 28.05 -23.02
N ASN A 138 -2.87 29.06 -22.73
CA ASN A 138 -1.44 29.11 -23.04
C ASN A 138 -0.55 28.72 -21.85
N ILE A 139 -1.13 28.21 -20.74
CA ILE A 139 -0.36 27.77 -19.57
C ILE A 139 0.03 26.31 -19.79
N GLU A 140 1.33 26.05 -19.68
CA GLU A 140 1.87 24.70 -19.89
C GLU A 140 1.45 23.74 -18.78
N ARG A 141 1.41 22.45 -19.13
CA ARG A 141 1.22 21.32 -18.20
C ARG A 141 2.27 21.33 -17.11
N ARG A 142 1.87 20.87 -15.93
CA ARG A 142 2.79 20.66 -14.81
C ARG A 142 3.44 19.29 -14.88
N VAL A 143 4.64 19.22 -14.34
CA VAL A 143 5.44 18.00 -14.40
C VAL A 143 5.12 17.11 -13.22
N VAL A 144 4.65 15.89 -13.53
CA VAL A 144 4.47 14.79 -12.57
C VAL A 144 5.60 13.78 -12.78
N THR A 145 6.42 13.58 -11.77
CA THR A 145 7.50 12.58 -11.79
C THR A 145 7.07 11.34 -11.02
N VAL A 146 7.06 10.18 -11.67
CA VAL A 146 6.76 8.88 -11.04
C VAL A 146 8.03 8.06 -10.98
N ILE A 147 8.45 7.67 -9.76
CA ILE A 147 9.65 6.88 -9.51
C ILE A 147 9.24 5.48 -9.04
N GLY A 148 9.53 4.47 -9.87
CA GLY A 148 9.03 3.12 -9.76
C GLY A 148 7.71 2.94 -10.51
N ALA A 149 7.75 2.21 -11.61
CA ALA A 149 6.61 1.99 -12.50
C ALA A 149 5.96 0.60 -12.34
N GLY A 150 5.96 0.08 -11.11
CA GLY A 150 5.24 -1.13 -10.71
C GLY A 150 3.72 -0.94 -10.74
N VAL A 151 2.97 -1.72 -9.97
CA VAL A 151 1.50 -1.68 -9.94
C VAL A 151 0.98 -0.30 -9.53
N ALA A 152 1.46 0.25 -8.42
CA ALA A 152 1.03 1.55 -7.92
C ALA A 152 1.47 2.69 -8.87
N GLY A 153 2.73 2.68 -9.32
CA GLY A 153 3.25 3.69 -10.26
C GLY A 153 2.49 3.71 -11.57
N THR A 154 2.10 2.54 -12.11
CA THR A 154 1.30 2.45 -13.33
C THR A 154 -0.07 3.11 -13.17
N GLU A 155 -0.74 2.93 -12.04
CA GLU A 155 -2.02 3.58 -11.78
C GLU A 155 -1.88 5.09 -11.52
N ALA A 156 -0.77 5.51 -10.91
CA ALA A 156 -0.42 6.94 -10.82
C ALA A 156 -0.19 7.55 -12.21
N ILE A 157 0.53 6.85 -13.09
CA ILE A 157 0.75 7.27 -14.49
C ILE A 157 -0.58 7.44 -15.22
N LYS A 158 -1.46 6.43 -15.19
CA LYS A 158 -2.81 6.51 -15.81
C LYS A 158 -3.59 7.71 -15.30
N LYS A 159 -3.57 7.93 -13.99
CA LYS A 159 -4.30 9.04 -13.37
C LYS A 159 -3.70 10.40 -13.74
N ALA A 160 -2.39 10.53 -13.84
CA ALA A 160 -1.72 11.75 -14.24
C ALA A 160 -1.95 12.06 -15.74
N ILE A 161 -1.95 11.06 -16.61
CA ILE A 161 -2.37 11.19 -18.03
C ILE A 161 -3.79 11.73 -18.12
N ALA A 162 -4.72 11.16 -17.36
CA ALA A 162 -6.12 11.60 -17.34
C ALA A 162 -6.30 13.03 -16.81
N ASN A 163 -5.33 13.58 -16.09
CA ASN A 163 -5.28 14.97 -15.64
C ASN A 163 -4.46 15.88 -16.57
N ASP A 164 -4.12 15.40 -17.78
CA ASP A 164 -3.38 16.15 -18.80
C ASP A 164 -2.02 16.69 -18.32
N ALA A 165 -1.32 15.94 -17.44
CA ALA A 165 -0.01 16.31 -16.95
C ALA A 165 1.12 16.01 -17.96
N HIS A 166 2.27 16.69 -17.84
CA HIS A 166 3.52 16.20 -18.43
C HIS A 166 4.18 15.20 -17.46
N LEU A 167 4.47 13.99 -17.94
CA LEU A 167 5.02 12.93 -17.09
C LEU A 167 6.51 12.69 -17.32
N LYS A 168 7.22 12.46 -16.22
CA LYS A 168 8.53 11.81 -16.21
C LYS A 168 8.42 10.50 -15.46
N ILE A 169 8.63 9.39 -16.17
CA ILE A 169 8.51 8.03 -15.63
C ILE A 169 9.90 7.44 -15.49
N LEU A 170 10.27 7.11 -14.25
CA LEU A 170 11.55 6.53 -13.93
C LEU A 170 11.38 5.10 -13.40
N ASP A 171 12.11 4.15 -14.02
CA ASP A 171 12.19 2.77 -13.54
C ASP A 171 13.59 2.20 -13.78
N LEU A 172 14.01 1.21 -13.00
CA LEU A 172 15.29 0.50 -13.16
C LEU A 172 15.28 -0.45 -14.38
N SER A 173 14.11 -0.84 -14.84
CA SER A 173 13.92 -1.80 -15.93
C SER A 173 13.61 -1.11 -17.25
N GLN A 174 14.56 -1.13 -18.19
CA GLN A 174 14.31 -0.66 -19.54
C GLN A 174 13.14 -1.40 -20.20
N LYS A 175 13.06 -2.72 -20.03
CA LYS A 175 11.92 -3.50 -20.50
C LYS A 175 10.59 -2.96 -20.00
N ARG A 176 10.52 -2.57 -18.71
CA ARG A 176 9.30 -2.00 -18.14
C ARG A 176 8.94 -0.64 -18.75
N LEU A 177 9.93 0.19 -19.01
CA LEU A 177 9.74 1.48 -19.68
C LEU A 177 9.23 1.29 -21.13
N ASP A 178 9.76 0.31 -21.84
CA ASP A 178 9.34 -0.02 -23.21
C ASP A 178 7.89 -0.51 -23.24
N GLU A 179 7.48 -1.39 -22.32
CA GLU A 179 6.10 -1.84 -22.14
C GLU A 179 5.14 -0.67 -21.88
N LEU A 180 5.53 0.26 -21.02
CA LEU A 180 4.71 1.44 -20.71
C LEU A 180 4.63 2.41 -21.89
N LYS A 181 5.72 2.54 -22.65
CA LYS A 181 5.76 3.35 -23.85
C LYS A 181 4.85 2.78 -24.96
N GLU A 182 4.81 1.47 -25.10
CA GLU A 182 3.87 0.79 -25.99
C GLU A 182 2.42 1.02 -25.54
N GLN A 183 2.17 0.96 -24.22
CA GLN A 183 0.83 1.11 -23.64
C GLN A 183 0.30 2.55 -23.70
N PHE A 184 1.12 3.56 -23.43
CA PHE A 184 0.69 4.95 -23.24
C PHE A 184 1.17 5.93 -24.33
N GLY A 185 2.04 5.50 -25.22
CA GLY A 185 2.67 6.38 -26.23
C GLY A 185 3.72 7.30 -25.62
N SER A 186 4.05 8.37 -26.35
CA SER A 186 5.09 9.33 -25.94
C SER A 186 4.60 10.79 -25.92
N ASN A 187 3.29 11.02 -26.02
CA ASN A 187 2.78 12.38 -26.00
C ASN A 187 2.78 12.92 -24.56
N ASN A 188 3.60 13.95 -24.29
CA ASN A 188 3.83 14.54 -22.99
C ASN A 188 4.36 13.53 -21.93
N ILE A 189 5.10 12.49 -22.36
CA ILE A 189 5.66 11.47 -21.48
C ILE A 189 7.12 11.22 -21.82
N ASP A 190 8.00 11.39 -20.83
CA ASP A 190 9.42 11.04 -20.86
C ASP A 190 9.62 9.72 -20.12
N TYR A 191 10.22 8.72 -20.78
CA TYR A 191 10.60 7.45 -20.19
C TYR A 191 12.08 7.43 -19.90
N ILE A 192 12.48 7.30 -18.65
CA ILE A 192 13.84 7.54 -18.18
C ILE A 192 14.34 6.33 -17.38
N LEU A 193 15.48 5.77 -17.80
CA LEU A 193 16.16 4.74 -17.00
C LEU A 193 16.65 5.36 -15.69
N SER A 194 16.27 4.74 -14.58
CA SER A 194 16.45 5.30 -13.24
C SER A 194 17.87 5.11 -12.74
N ASP A 195 18.53 6.21 -12.43
CA ASP A 195 19.74 6.28 -11.63
C ASP A 195 19.72 7.54 -10.74
N SER A 196 20.72 7.74 -9.90
CA SER A 196 20.77 8.89 -8.98
C SER A 196 20.77 10.23 -9.70
N SER A 197 21.40 10.33 -10.87
CA SER A 197 21.49 11.57 -11.66
C SER A 197 20.16 11.89 -12.34
N SER A 198 19.55 10.89 -12.98
CA SER A 198 18.26 11.03 -13.66
C SER A 198 17.14 11.35 -12.67
N ILE A 199 17.16 10.73 -11.48
CA ILE A 199 16.23 11.08 -10.39
C ILE A 199 16.41 12.54 -9.99
N SER A 200 17.65 12.99 -9.69
CA SER A 200 17.91 14.38 -9.29
C SER A 200 17.39 15.38 -10.32
N SER A 201 17.69 15.16 -11.61
CA SER A 201 17.26 16.04 -12.69
C SER A 201 15.72 16.05 -12.85
N ALA A 202 15.07 14.92 -12.69
CA ALA A 202 13.62 14.83 -12.77
C ALA A 202 12.92 15.56 -11.61
N LEU A 203 13.49 15.48 -10.40
CA LEU A 203 12.96 16.16 -9.22
C LEU A 203 13.06 17.69 -9.32
N GLU A 204 14.15 18.23 -9.84
CA GLU A 204 14.33 19.68 -10.02
C GLU A 204 13.24 20.29 -10.92
N ALA A 205 12.78 19.54 -11.92
CA ALA A 205 11.70 19.95 -12.83
C ALA A 205 10.29 19.70 -12.29
N ALA A 206 10.14 18.83 -11.29
CA ALA A 206 8.83 18.33 -10.85
C ALA A 206 8.02 19.37 -10.07
N ASP A 207 6.70 19.33 -10.29
CA ASP A 207 5.71 20.01 -9.44
C ASP A 207 5.07 18.99 -8.48
N LEU A 208 4.88 17.74 -8.93
CA LEU A 208 4.43 16.61 -8.12
C LEU A 208 5.38 15.42 -8.33
N VAL A 209 5.85 14.82 -7.25
CA VAL A 209 6.64 13.59 -7.27
C VAL A 209 5.89 12.47 -6.55
N ILE A 210 5.85 11.30 -7.17
CA ILE A 210 5.24 10.10 -6.62
C ILE A 210 6.32 9.03 -6.50
N GLY A 211 6.68 8.69 -5.26
CA GLY A 211 7.55 7.59 -4.92
C GLY A 211 6.74 6.31 -4.76
N SER A 212 7.01 5.31 -5.59
CA SER A 212 6.29 4.03 -5.61
C SER A 212 7.23 2.83 -5.81
N VAL A 213 8.37 2.88 -5.15
CA VAL A 213 9.37 1.82 -5.17
C VAL A 213 8.98 0.73 -4.19
N TYR A 214 8.87 -0.49 -4.68
CA TYR A 214 8.52 -1.67 -3.88
C TYR A 214 9.57 -2.77 -4.04
N VAL A 215 9.99 -3.38 -2.94
CA VAL A 215 10.84 -4.57 -2.93
C VAL A 215 10.15 -5.63 -2.08
N LEU A 216 9.88 -6.79 -2.69
CA LEU A 216 9.17 -7.88 -2.01
C LEU A 216 9.91 -8.33 -0.76
N GLY A 217 9.22 -8.31 0.38
CA GLY A 217 9.75 -8.79 1.66
C GLY A 217 10.90 -7.97 2.25
N LYS A 218 11.17 -6.76 1.73
CA LYS A 218 12.23 -5.84 2.23
C LYS A 218 11.70 -4.43 2.43
N GLU A 219 12.43 -3.63 3.19
CA GLU A 219 12.18 -2.19 3.23
C GLU A 219 12.46 -1.54 1.87
N ALA A 220 11.70 -0.47 1.57
CA ALA A 220 11.91 0.29 0.36
C ALA A 220 13.29 1.03 0.42
N PRO A 221 14.12 0.94 -0.63
CA PRO A 221 15.37 1.67 -0.66
C PRO A 221 15.13 3.19 -0.73
N LYS A 222 15.96 3.98 -0.05
CA LYS A 222 15.90 5.44 -0.07
C LYS A 222 16.51 5.99 -1.37
N VAL A 223 15.70 6.02 -2.43
CA VAL A 223 16.14 6.47 -3.77
C VAL A 223 16.07 7.99 -3.95
N ILE A 224 15.27 8.70 -3.15
CA ILE A 224 15.18 10.15 -3.13
C ILE A 224 15.87 10.67 -1.87
N THR A 225 17.02 11.35 -2.05
CA THR A 225 17.83 11.87 -0.94
C THR A 225 17.37 13.27 -0.52
N LYS A 226 17.71 13.65 0.71
CA LYS A 226 17.44 15.01 1.21
C LYS A 226 18.11 16.11 0.36
N GLU A 227 19.27 15.81 -0.24
CA GLU A 227 19.98 16.79 -1.07
C GLU A 227 19.27 17.01 -2.42
N MET A 228 18.62 15.97 -2.96
CA MET A 228 17.76 16.12 -4.13
C MET A 228 16.51 16.97 -3.79
N ILE A 229 15.88 16.74 -2.64
CA ILE A 229 14.69 17.47 -2.21
C ILE A 229 14.97 18.97 -2.02
N LYS A 230 16.14 19.33 -1.51
CA LYS A 230 16.55 20.75 -1.36
C LYS A 230 16.60 21.51 -2.69
N LYS A 231 16.71 20.81 -3.82
CA LYS A 231 16.75 21.41 -5.16
C LYS A 231 15.37 21.48 -5.81
N MET A 232 14.35 20.89 -5.21
CA MET A 232 12.99 20.94 -5.72
C MET A 232 12.39 22.34 -5.60
N LYS A 233 11.37 22.60 -6.43
CA LYS A 233 10.65 23.89 -6.40
C LYS A 233 9.94 24.06 -5.06
N PRO A 234 10.04 25.22 -4.38
CA PRO A 234 9.24 25.49 -3.20
C PRO A 234 7.73 25.39 -3.49
N GLY A 235 6.99 24.68 -2.63
CA GLY A 235 5.57 24.42 -2.80
C GLY A 235 5.25 23.24 -3.74
N SER A 236 6.26 22.54 -4.29
CA SER A 236 6.04 21.23 -4.92
C SER A 236 5.62 20.18 -3.88
N VAL A 237 5.07 19.08 -4.37
CA VAL A 237 4.50 18.01 -3.51
C VAL A 237 5.23 16.70 -3.74
N LEU A 238 5.58 16.02 -2.66
CA LEU A 238 6.08 14.64 -2.63
C LEU A 238 5.01 13.73 -2.01
N VAL A 239 4.67 12.65 -2.71
CA VAL A 239 3.80 11.58 -2.20
C VAL A 239 4.60 10.29 -2.13
N ASP A 240 4.78 9.74 -0.94
CA ASP A 240 5.49 8.49 -0.72
C ASP A 240 4.49 7.33 -0.53
N ILE A 241 4.21 6.60 -1.61
CA ILE A 241 3.33 5.41 -1.55
C ILE A 241 4.00 4.27 -0.78
N SER A 242 5.33 4.23 -0.77
CA SER A 242 6.12 3.17 -0.13
C SER A 242 6.21 3.31 1.38
N ILE A 243 5.53 4.28 1.97
CA ILE A 243 5.66 4.64 3.40
C ILE A 243 5.37 3.47 4.34
N ASP A 244 4.41 2.59 4.02
CA ASP A 244 4.10 1.39 4.82
C ASP A 244 5.27 0.40 4.89
N GLN A 245 6.29 0.56 4.02
CA GLN A 245 7.52 -0.23 3.98
C GLN A 245 8.76 0.63 4.24
N GLY A 246 8.64 1.58 5.13
CA GLY A 246 9.72 2.48 5.50
C GLY A 246 9.87 3.70 4.59
N GLY A 247 9.18 3.76 3.44
CA GLY A 247 9.25 4.85 2.46
C GLY A 247 10.49 4.82 1.56
N CYS A 248 10.38 5.34 0.36
CA CYS A 248 11.50 5.44 -0.59
C CYS A 248 12.18 6.82 -0.62
N ILE A 249 11.75 7.72 0.23
CA ILE A 249 12.25 9.10 0.36
C ILE A 249 12.97 9.25 1.70
N GLU A 250 14.18 9.79 1.71
CA GLU A 250 15.01 9.92 2.92
C GLU A 250 14.35 10.79 4.02
N THR A 251 13.55 11.78 3.61
CA THR A 251 12.87 12.70 4.54
C THR A 251 11.47 12.24 4.94
N SER A 252 10.97 11.15 4.39
CA SER A 252 9.66 10.62 4.72
C SER A 252 9.57 10.21 6.18
N LYS A 253 8.44 10.53 6.77
CA LYS A 253 7.99 10.01 8.06
C LYS A 253 6.51 9.70 7.98
N PRO A 254 6.02 8.63 8.61
CA PRO A 254 4.61 8.28 8.61
C PRO A 254 3.73 9.44 9.08
N THR A 255 2.64 9.67 8.35
CA THR A 255 1.58 10.63 8.68
C THR A 255 0.23 9.90 8.73
N THR A 256 -0.81 10.59 9.19
CA THR A 256 -2.16 10.06 9.32
C THR A 256 -3.15 10.81 8.42
N HIS A 257 -4.34 10.25 8.22
CA HIS A 257 -5.38 10.94 7.45
C HIS A 257 -5.84 12.26 8.08
N ASP A 258 -5.75 12.41 9.41
CA ASP A 258 -6.09 13.65 10.13
C ASP A 258 -5.01 14.74 10.01
N ALA A 259 -3.74 14.34 9.89
CA ALA A 259 -2.59 15.23 9.72
C ALA A 259 -1.74 14.72 8.54
N PRO A 260 -2.21 14.82 7.28
CA PRO A 260 -1.69 14.06 6.15
C PRO A 260 -0.35 14.56 5.61
N VAL A 261 0.02 15.81 5.90
CA VAL A 261 1.22 16.42 5.31
C VAL A 261 2.09 17.11 6.34
N PHE A 262 3.37 17.25 5.98
CA PHE A 262 4.31 18.17 6.64
C PHE A 262 5.17 18.86 5.58
N ASN A 263 5.76 19.99 5.94
CA ASN A 263 6.70 20.70 5.06
C ASN A 263 8.15 20.42 5.47
N LYS A 264 8.99 20.10 4.50
CA LYS A 264 10.42 19.96 4.69
C LYS A 264 11.17 20.55 3.49
N TYR A 265 12.08 21.46 3.74
CA TYR A 265 12.84 22.20 2.70
C TYR A 265 11.95 22.95 1.70
N GLY A 266 10.79 23.45 2.13
CA GLY A 266 9.83 24.12 1.25
C GLY A 266 8.95 23.19 0.42
N VAL A 267 9.12 21.88 0.53
CA VAL A 267 8.36 20.84 -0.21
C VAL A 267 7.33 20.20 0.71
N VAL A 268 6.11 20.06 0.22
CA VAL A 268 5.00 19.41 0.94
C VAL A 268 5.17 17.89 0.82
N HIS A 269 5.22 17.19 1.94
CA HIS A 269 5.34 15.73 2.01
C HIS A 269 4.01 15.12 2.44
N TYR A 270 3.45 14.25 1.62
CA TYR A 270 2.31 13.40 1.93
C TYR A 270 2.81 11.96 2.13
N CYS A 271 2.76 11.48 3.35
CA CYS A 271 3.31 10.17 3.75
C CYS A 271 2.29 9.39 4.60
N VAL A 272 1.01 9.46 4.24
CA VAL A 272 -0.07 8.80 4.98
C VAL A 272 0.06 7.29 4.84
N THR A 273 0.17 6.60 5.97
CA THR A 273 0.10 5.14 6.00
C THR A 273 -1.31 4.67 5.64
N ASN A 274 -1.39 3.53 4.95
CA ASN A 274 -2.67 2.99 4.51
C ASN A 274 -3.50 4.00 3.67
N MET A 275 -2.90 4.58 2.64
CA MET A 275 -3.59 5.49 1.72
C MET A 275 -4.96 4.98 1.24
N PRO A 276 -5.16 3.67 0.94
CA PRO A 276 -6.46 3.13 0.55
C PRO A 276 -7.58 3.32 1.59
N GLY A 277 -7.23 3.55 2.85
CA GLY A 277 -8.18 3.89 3.92
C GLY A 277 -8.96 5.18 3.68
N ALA A 278 -8.46 6.08 2.82
CA ALA A 278 -9.20 7.29 2.42
C ALA A 278 -10.42 6.99 1.52
N VAL A 279 -10.48 5.82 0.90
CA VAL A 279 -11.58 5.39 0.01
C VAL A 279 -12.11 4.02 0.44
N PRO A 280 -12.66 3.90 1.65
CA PRO A 280 -12.96 2.62 2.29
C PRO A 280 -13.97 1.78 1.51
N LEU A 281 -14.94 2.39 0.85
CA LEU A 281 -15.90 1.66 0.01
C LEU A 281 -15.18 0.92 -1.14
N THR A 282 -14.34 1.64 -1.90
CA THR A 282 -13.59 1.06 -3.02
C THR A 282 -12.58 0.03 -2.52
N ALA A 283 -11.86 0.34 -1.43
CA ALA A 283 -10.85 -0.54 -0.87
C ALA A 283 -11.45 -1.85 -0.36
N THR A 284 -12.57 -1.80 0.38
CA THR A 284 -13.26 -2.98 0.91
C THR A 284 -13.75 -3.88 -0.21
N LEU A 285 -14.43 -3.33 -1.22
CA LEU A 285 -14.95 -4.12 -2.35
C LEU A 285 -13.81 -4.76 -3.15
N ALA A 286 -12.75 -4.01 -3.44
CA ALA A 286 -11.61 -4.53 -4.20
C ALA A 286 -10.85 -5.63 -3.45
N LEU A 287 -10.60 -5.44 -2.15
CA LEU A 287 -9.92 -6.43 -1.31
C LEU A 287 -10.79 -7.67 -1.12
N ASN A 288 -12.06 -7.50 -0.82
CA ASN A 288 -12.97 -8.61 -0.64
C ASN A 288 -13.06 -9.49 -1.89
N ASN A 289 -13.19 -8.88 -3.08
CA ASN A 289 -13.18 -9.63 -4.34
C ASN A 289 -11.89 -10.45 -4.53
N ALA A 290 -10.76 -9.93 -4.10
CA ALA A 290 -9.48 -10.62 -4.20
C ALA A 290 -9.31 -11.72 -3.15
N THR A 291 -9.76 -11.51 -1.91
CA THR A 291 -9.50 -12.42 -0.77
C THR A 291 -10.51 -13.57 -0.65
N VAL A 292 -11.77 -13.37 -1.04
CA VAL A 292 -12.84 -14.36 -0.89
C VAL A 292 -12.50 -15.74 -1.46
N PRO A 293 -11.87 -15.91 -2.65
CA PRO A 293 -11.50 -17.23 -3.14
C PRO A 293 -10.57 -17.98 -2.19
N TYR A 294 -9.59 -17.31 -1.62
CA TYR A 294 -8.62 -17.88 -0.68
C TYR A 294 -9.25 -18.18 0.68
N VAL A 295 -10.10 -17.29 1.20
CA VAL A 295 -10.87 -17.52 2.44
C VAL A 295 -11.74 -18.77 2.29
N LYS A 296 -12.44 -18.92 1.16
CA LYS A 296 -13.23 -20.11 0.86
C LYS A 296 -12.37 -21.37 0.83
N ALA A 297 -11.23 -21.35 0.16
CA ALA A 297 -10.32 -22.48 0.10
C ALA A 297 -9.85 -22.90 1.50
N LEU A 298 -9.36 -21.93 2.30
CA LEU A 298 -8.92 -22.18 3.67
C LEU A 298 -10.05 -22.75 4.57
N ALA A 299 -11.25 -22.20 4.44
CA ALA A 299 -12.40 -22.62 5.27
C ALA A 299 -12.99 -23.98 4.87
N THR A 300 -12.97 -24.32 3.56
CA THR A 300 -13.63 -25.56 3.08
C THR A 300 -12.70 -26.76 3.02
N GLN A 301 -11.42 -26.56 2.71
CA GLN A 301 -10.43 -27.64 2.61
C GLN A 301 -9.68 -27.86 3.93
N GLY A 302 -9.70 -26.87 4.83
CA GLY A 302 -8.77 -26.75 5.95
C GLY A 302 -7.43 -26.15 5.53
N VAL A 303 -6.76 -25.52 6.48
CA VAL A 303 -5.55 -24.72 6.21
C VAL A 303 -4.43 -25.54 5.60
N ASP A 304 -4.10 -26.71 6.15
CA ASP A 304 -2.97 -27.52 5.68
C ASP A 304 -3.20 -28.05 4.26
N GLU A 305 -4.40 -28.54 3.94
CA GLU A 305 -4.70 -29.02 2.59
C GLU A 305 -4.79 -27.87 1.57
N ALA A 306 -5.34 -26.71 1.94
CA ALA A 306 -5.37 -25.54 1.08
C ALA A 306 -3.94 -25.08 0.72
N LEU A 307 -3.04 -25.01 1.70
CA LEU A 307 -1.63 -24.65 1.49
C LEU A 307 -0.89 -25.68 0.64
N LYS A 308 -1.17 -26.96 0.80
CA LYS A 308 -0.57 -28.04 0.03
C LYS A 308 -1.02 -28.06 -1.44
N ASN A 309 -2.30 -27.74 -1.67
CA ASN A 309 -2.91 -27.80 -3.00
C ASN A 309 -2.64 -26.55 -3.84
N ASP A 310 -2.33 -25.41 -3.20
CA ASP A 310 -2.02 -24.15 -3.86
C ASP A 310 -0.65 -23.61 -3.43
N LYS A 311 0.35 -23.83 -4.29
CA LYS A 311 1.71 -23.32 -4.07
C LYS A 311 1.78 -21.78 -3.97
N HIS A 312 0.83 -21.08 -4.58
CA HIS A 312 0.79 -19.62 -4.57
C HIS A 312 0.21 -19.10 -3.25
N LEU A 313 -0.80 -19.77 -2.70
CA LEU A 313 -1.28 -19.52 -1.34
C LEU A 313 -0.21 -19.91 -0.31
N PHE A 314 0.53 -21.02 -0.55
CA PHE A 314 1.65 -21.43 0.30
C PHE A 314 2.75 -20.35 0.41
N ASN A 315 3.01 -19.58 -0.64
CA ASN A 315 3.95 -18.46 -0.58
C ASN A 315 3.46 -17.36 0.40
N GLY A 316 2.17 -17.34 0.73
CA GLY A 316 1.59 -16.50 1.77
C GLY A 316 1.96 -16.92 3.19
N LEU A 317 2.38 -18.17 3.40
CA LEU A 317 2.73 -18.66 4.73
C LEU A 317 4.01 -17.99 5.24
N ASN A 318 3.88 -17.16 6.27
CA ASN A 318 4.98 -16.39 6.84
C ASN A 318 5.44 -16.93 8.18
N ILE A 319 4.50 -17.37 9.02
CA ILE A 319 4.78 -17.92 10.36
C ILE A 319 4.07 -19.26 10.52
N LYS A 320 4.78 -20.24 11.07
CA LYS A 320 4.23 -21.53 11.49
C LYS A 320 5.05 -22.09 12.63
N ASN A 321 4.39 -22.66 13.65
CA ASN A 321 5.01 -23.33 14.79
C ASN A 321 6.05 -22.45 15.53
N GLY A 322 5.81 -21.15 15.63
CA GLY A 322 6.70 -20.23 16.32
C GLY A 322 7.93 -19.80 15.51
N GLU A 323 7.98 -20.11 14.21
CA GLU A 323 9.10 -19.77 13.32
C GLU A 323 8.64 -18.96 12.12
N VAL A 324 9.47 -18.05 11.62
CA VAL A 324 9.30 -17.43 10.30
C VAL A 324 9.74 -18.42 9.24
N VAL A 325 8.80 -18.81 8.38
CA VAL A 325 9.03 -19.83 7.34
C VAL A 325 9.17 -19.23 5.93
N ASN A 326 8.70 -18.00 5.71
CA ASN A 326 8.87 -17.31 4.42
C ASN A 326 10.32 -16.84 4.27
N PRO A 327 11.05 -17.26 3.20
CA PRO A 327 12.48 -16.96 3.05
C PRO A 327 12.80 -15.47 2.96
N ALA A 328 11.99 -14.70 2.23
CA ALA A 328 12.22 -13.26 2.05
C ALA A 328 12.03 -12.50 3.36
N VAL A 329 10.99 -12.87 4.15
CA VAL A 329 10.75 -12.30 5.46
C VAL A 329 11.87 -12.67 6.44
N LYS A 330 12.32 -13.92 6.42
CA LYS A 330 13.43 -14.39 7.26
C LYS A 330 14.71 -13.60 6.99
N GLU A 331 15.11 -13.47 5.71
CA GLU A 331 16.27 -12.66 5.32
C GLU A 331 16.17 -11.20 5.81
N ALA A 332 14.99 -10.58 5.69
CA ALA A 332 14.76 -9.21 6.13
C ALA A 332 14.84 -9.04 7.66
N LEU A 333 14.48 -10.07 8.43
CA LEU A 333 14.55 -10.02 9.90
C LEU A 333 15.97 -10.27 10.42
N GLU A 334 16.81 -10.98 9.67
CA GLU A 334 18.20 -11.28 9.99
C GLU A 334 19.16 -10.13 9.60
N SER A 335 18.76 -9.26 8.67
CA SER A 335 19.51 -8.06 8.24
C SER A 335 19.33 -6.87 9.19
#